data_6ea1f2a9c23c01d434d2eb3b1de21535
#
_entry.id   6ea1f2a9c23c01d434d2eb3b1de21535
#
_cell.length_a   1.000
_cell.length_b   1.000
_cell.length_c   1.000
_cell.angle_alpha   90.00
_cell.angle_beta   90.00
_cell.angle_gamma   90.00
#
_symmetry.space_group_name_H-M   'P 1'
#
loop_
_entity.id
_entity.type
_entity.pdbx_description
1 polymer ?
#
loop_
_entity_poly.entity_id
_entity_poly.type
_entity_poly.pdbx_seq_one_letter_code
_entity_poly.pdbx_strand_id
1 'polypeptide(L)'
;MYADGKLIYQLDAVPGIWGNTPGWTWNIVRFSSNVSSLQVQFTPCYPETAGQQKTFYIGGGYNIYRGVMRRAMPAFLISMMVILIGLYISIYWIVIRCGSRIDGTLLYLGIFSILLGTWSANETDVATLLLTNRQGCSYLAFATLMLLPMSCILFVKSFLEIRDDWFCRIICNANLALIVLTHILNATEIYEFRRSLWMTHALIILMILYLLVVICSKIARRQLDQ
;
A
#
# COMPACT_ATOMS: atom_id res chain seq x y z
N MET A 1 -23.23 -13.62 9.99
CA MET A 1 -23.01 -15.06 9.86
C MET A 1 -23.94 -15.78 10.82
N TYR A 2 -24.65 -16.78 10.36
CA TYR A 2 -25.64 -17.49 11.15
C TYR A 2 -25.28 -18.98 11.20
N ALA A 3 -25.48 -19.59 12.37
CA ALA A 3 -25.38 -21.03 12.60
C ALA A 3 -26.72 -21.54 13.03
N ASP A 4 -27.31 -22.47 12.29
CA ASP A 4 -28.67 -23.01 12.50
C ASP A 4 -29.72 -21.91 12.76
N GLY A 5 -29.65 -20.82 11.95
CA GLY A 5 -30.54 -19.67 12.05
C GLY A 5 -30.21 -18.66 13.14
N LYS A 6 -29.24 -18.94 14.05
CA LYS A 6 -28.83 -18.01 15.11
C LYS A 6 -27.64 -17.19 14.67
N LEU A 7 -27.71 -15.85 14.89
CA LEU A 7 -26.58 -14.94 14.61
C LEU A 7 -25.40 -15.25 15.55
N ILE A 8 -24.24 -15.64 14.97
CA ILE A 8 -23.01 -15.94 15.71
C ILE A 8 -21.90 -14.91 15.47
N TYR A 9 -21.97 -14.17 14.38
CA TYR A 9 -20.97 -13.15 14.07
C TYR A 9 -21.55 -12.07 13.15
N GLN A 10 -21.24 -10.82 13.46
CA GLN A 10 -21.55 -9.65 12.64
C GLN A 10 -20.33 -8.74 12.57
N LEU A 11 -20.01 -8.28 11.39
CA LEU A 11 -18.99 -7.27 11.14
C LEU A 11 -19.68 -6.09 10.48
N ASP A 12 -19.73 -4.97 11.19
CA ASP A 12 -20.28 -3.74 10.67
C ASP A 12 -19.18 -2.81 10.19
N ALA A 13 -19.44 -2.08 9.10
CA ALA A 13 -18.63 -0.94 8.72
C ALA A 13 -18.90 0.19 9.73
N VAL A 14 -17.90 0.60 10.47
CA VAL A 14 -17.99 1.75 11.36
C VAL A 14 -17.51 2.98 10.59
N PRO A 15 -18.39 3.97 10.37
CA PRO A 15 -17.97 5.26 9.79
C PRO A 15 -16.86 5.88 10.65
N GLY A 16 -15.81 6.34 10.02
CA GLY A 16 -14.69 6.95 10.74
C GLY A 16 -13.89 7.87 9.82
N ILE A 17 -12.89 8.54 10.38
CA ILE A 17 -11.97 9.44 9.66
C ILE A 17 -11.37 8.76 8.41
N TRP A 18 -11.35 7.43 8.37
CA TRP A 18 -10.72 6.62 7.34
C TRP A 18 -11.71 6.08 6.28
N GLY A 19 -12.99 6.53 6.28
CA GLY A 19 -14.04 6.11 5.37
C GLY A 19 -14.95 4.99 5.92
N ASN A 20 -15.98 4.63 5.14
CA ASN A 20 -17.00 3.64 5.48
C ASN A 20 -16.57 2.21 5.13
N THR A 21 -15.38 1.80 5.50
CA THR A 21 -14.87 0.46 5.20
C THR A 21 -14.33 -0.21 6.46
N PRO A 22 -14.63 -1.50 6.68
CA PRO A 22 -13.97 -2.27 7.75
C PRO A 22 -12.50 -2.56 7.43
N GLY A 23 -12.02 -2.19 6.24
CA GLY A 23 -10.70 -2.56 5.74
C GLY A 23 -10.63 -4.01 5.23
N TRP A 24 -9.47 -4.40 4.72
CA TRP A 24 -9.19 -5.78 4.33
C TRP A 24 -8.89 -6.63 5.56
N THR A 25 -9.68 -7.68 5.80
CA THR A 25 -9.58 -8.43 7.06
C THR A 25 -9.86 -9.92 6.91
N TRP A 26 -9.11 -10.71 7.67
CA TRP A 26 -9.47 -12.07 7.99
C TRP A 26 -10.39 -12.08 9.22
N ASN A 27 -11.55 -12.70 9.06
CA ASN A 27 -12.51 -12.86 10.16
C ASN A 27 -12.53 -14.31 10.60
N ILE A 28 -11.96 -14.59 11.77
CA ILE A 28 -11.94 -15.94 12.36
C ILE A 28 -13.14 -16.07 13.28
N VAL A 29 -14.13 -16.87 12.86
CA VAL A 29 -15.36 -17.11 13.62
C VAL A 29 -15.32 -18.53 14.16
N ARG A 30 -15.51 -18.66 15.47
CA ARG A 30 -15.58 -19.96 16.15
C ARG A 30 -17.03 -20.37 16.27
N PHE A 31 -17.34 -21.61 15.96
CA PHE A 31 -18.65 -22.20 16.14
C PHE A 31 -18.54 -23.67 16.63
N SER A 32 -19.63 -24.21 17.20
CA SER A 32 -19.68 -25.58 17.71
C SER A 32 -19.63 -26.57 16.55
N SER A 33 -19.04 -27.74 16.79
CA SER A 33 -19.04 -28.89 15.85
C SER A 33 -20.42 -29.44 15.53
N ASN A 34 -21.43 -29.14 16.34
CA ASN A 34 -22.80 -29.66 16.20
C ASN A 34 -23.70 -28.80 15.29
N VAL A 35 -23.14 -27.77 14.64
CA VAL A 35 -23.88 -26.91 13.68
C VAL A 35 -24.13 -27.67 12.40
N SER A 36 -25.42 -27.77 12.00
CA SER A 36 -25.86 -28.47 10.79
C SER A 36 -25.85 -27.55 9.56
N SER A 37 -26.10 -26.24 9.73
CA SER A 37 -26.12 -25.27 8.65
C SER A 37 -25.39 -23.98 8.99
N LEU A 38 -24.55 -23.52 8.07
CA LEU A 38 -23.84 -22.24 8.14
C LEU A 38 -24.30 -21.34 7.01
N GLN A 39 -24.86 -20.19 7.36
CA GLN A 39 -25.28 -19.20 6.39
C GLN A 39 -24.41 -17.93 6.55
N VAL A 40 -23.77 -17.51 5.48
CA VAL A 40 -22.97 -16.27 5.45
C VAL A 40 -23.63 -15.28 4.55
N GLN A 41 -24.06 -14.16 5.14
CA GLN A 41 -24.67 -13.05 4.42
C GLN A 41 -23.63 -11.93 4.29
N PHE A 42 -23.40 -11.47 3.07
CA PHE A 42 -22.54 -10.33 2.76
C PHE A 42 -23.36 -9.16 2.27
N THR A 43 -23.16 -8.03 2.94
CA THR A 43 -23.62 -6.75 2.45
C THR A 43 -22.40 -5.96 2.01
N PRO A 44 -22.23 -5.70 0.71
CA PRO A 44 -21.07 -4.97 0.23
C PRO A 44 -21.14 -3.51 0.69
N CYS A 45 -20.03 -2.98 1.21
CA CYS A 45 -19.92 -1.56 1.55
C CYS A 45 -19.92 -0.67 0.29
N TYR A 46 -19.54 -1.25 -0.86
CA TYR A 46 -19.44 -0.56 -2.13
C TYR A 46 -20.11 -1.37 -3.25
N PRO A 47 -20.89 -0.72 -4.14
CA PRO A 47 -21.61 -1.40 -5.21
C PRO A 47 -20.69 -2.24 -6.12
N GLU A 48 -19.45 -1.76 -6.36
CA GLU A 48 -18.49 -2.42 -7.24
C GLU A 48 -17.96 -3.75 -6.68
N THR A 49 -18.14 -3.97 -5.38
CA THR A 49 -17.76 -5.24 -4.72
C THR A 49 -18.90 -6.24 -4.62
N ALA A 50 -20.09 -5.87 -5.10
CA ALA A 50 -21.22 -6.78 -5.18
C ALA A 50 -20.90 -7.93 -6.14
N GLY A 51 -21.19 -9.16 -5.71
CA GLY A 51 -20.94 -10.36 -6.54
C GLY A 51 -19.48 -10.86 -6.55
N GLN A 52 -18.53 -10.21 -5.90
CA GLN A 52 -17.18 -10.75 -5.77
C GLN A 52 -17.19 -12.03 -4.93
N GLN A 53 -16.57 -13.09 -5.47
CA GLN A 53 -16.38 -14.33 -4.72
C GLN A 53 -15.47 -14.09 -3.51
N LYS A 54 -15.94 -14.55 -2.34
CA LYS A 54 -15.16 -14.54 -1.11
C LYS A 54 -14.66 -15.95 -0.81
N THR A 55 -13.43 -16.05 -0.36
CA THR A 55 -12.82 -17.34 -0.01
C THR A 55 -13.10 -17.66 1.45
N PHE A 56 -13.55 -18.89 1.72
CA PHE A 56 -13.82 -19.40 3.05
C PHE A 56 -12.96 -20.61 3.34
N TYR A 57 -12.49 -20.70 4.56
CA TYR A 57 -11.80 -21.87 5.07
C TYR A 57 -12.57 -22.40 6.30
N ILE A 58 -12.88 -23.69 6.29
CA ILE A 58 -13.55 -24.37 7.40
C ILE A 58 -12.60 -25.45 7.90
N GLY A 59 -12.39 -25.52 9.21
CA GLY A 59 -11.52 -26.50 9.82
C GLY A 59 -11.07 -26.15 11.23
N GLY A 60 -10.13 -26.89 11.77
CA GLY A 60 -9.54 -26.57 13.06
C GLY A 60 -8.80 -25.23 13.03
N GLY A 61 -9.10 -24.34 13.98
CA GLY A 61 -8.58 -22.97 14.00
C GLY A 61 -7.05 -22.89 13.90
N TYR A 62 -6.35 -23.82 14.55
CA TYR A 62 -4.88 -23.91 14.45
C TYR A 62 -4.40 -24.19 13.02
N ASN A 63 -5.05 -25.14 12.34
CA ASN A 63 -4.67 -25.52 10.97
C ASN A 63 -4.93 -24.39 9.97
N ILE A 64 -6.05 -23.67 10.12
CA ILE A 64 -6.37 -22.51 9.30
C ILE A 64 -5.32 -21.41 9.52
N TYR A 65 -5.07 -21.04 10.78
CA TYR A 65 -4.08 -20.02 11.12
C TYR A 65 -2.68 -20.36 10.59
N ARG A 66 -2.24 -21.61 10.84
CA ARG A 66 -0.95 -22.11 10.33
C ARG A 66 -0.87 -22.07 8.80
N GLY A 67 -1.96 -22.44 8.12
CA GLY A 67 -2.03 -22.42 6.65
C GLY A 67 -1.88 -21.02 6.09
N VAL A 68 -2.63 -20.03 6.62
CA VAL A 68 -2.55 -18.65 6.21
C VAL A 68 -1.16 -18.06 6.49
N MET A 69 -0.64 -18.26 7.69
CA MET A 69 0.68 -17.79 8.09
C MET A 69 1.79 -18.37 7.21
N ARG A 70 1.79 -19.70 6.98
CA ARG A 70 2.80 -20.34 6.13
C ARG A 70 2.81 -19.79 4.71
N ARG A 71 1.64 -19.44 4.16
CA ARG A 71 1.51 -18.88 2.82
C ARG A 71 1.96 -17.44 2.74
N ALA A 72 1.60 -16.62 3.70
CA ALA A 72 1.80 -15.17 3.67
C ALA A 72 3.11 -14.70 4.32
N MET A 73 3.68 -15.50 5.24
CA MET A 73 4.88 -15.15 6.00
C MET A 73 6.12 -14.83 5.11
N PRO A 74 6.43 -15.58 4.04
CA PRO A 74 7.59 -15.26 3.21
C PRO A 74 7.50 -13.86 2.60
N ALA A 75 6.35 -13.48 2.05
CA ALA A 75 6.13 -12.15 1.49
C ALA A 75 6.25 -11.05 2.56
N PHE A 76 5.69 -11.29 3.75
CA PHE A 76 5.81 -10.37 4.89
C PHE A 76 7.26 -10.18 5.32
N LEU A 77 8.03 -11.27 5.47
CA LEU A 77 9.45 -11.21 5.84
C LEU A 77 10.28 -10.46 4.81
N ILE A 78 10.07 -10.70 3.51
CA ILE A 78 10.74 -9.96 2.43
C ILE A 78 10.42 -8.47 2.55
N SER A 79 9.16 -8.10 2.77
CA SER A 79 8.75 -6.72 2.94
C SER A 79 9.44 -6.05 4.14
N MET A 80 9.53 -6.78 5.27
CA MET A 80 10.24 -6.30 6.46
C MET A 80 11.74 -6.11 6.20
N MET A 81 12.38 -7.02 5.45
CA MET A 81 13.78 -6.86 5.03
C MET A 81 13.97 -5.62 4.16
N VAL A 82 13.06 -5.36 3.22
CA VAL A 82 13.13 -4.14 2.37
C VAL A 82 13.01 -2.87 3.21
N ILE A 83 12.14 -2.85 4.22
CA ILE A 83 12.03 -1.74 5.18
C ILE A 83 13.36 -1.53 5.92
N LEU A 84 13.94 -2.61 6.47
CA LEU A 84 15.19 -2.54 7.22
C LEU A 84 16.36 -2.04 6.35
N ILE A 85 16.46 -2.51 5.11
CA ILE A 85 17.45 -2.03 4.14
C ILE A 85 17.23 -0.54 3.86
N GLY A 86 15.98 -0.12 3.64
CA GLY A 86 15.65 1.28 3.42
C GLY A 86 16.02 2.18 4.61
N LEU A 87 15.74 1.73 5.84
CA LEU A 87 16.14 2.41 7.06
C LEU A 87 17.66 2.50 7.17
N TYR A 88 18.38 1.40 6.94
CA TYR A 88 19.84 1.39 6.97
C TYR A 88 20.44 2.41 5.98
N ILE A 89 19.97 2.41 4.73
CA ILE A 89 20.43 3.34 3.69
C ILE A 89 20.13 4.79 4.08
N SER A 90 18.96 5.07 4.65
CA SER A 90 18.57 6.41 5.07
C SER A 90 19.43 6.91 6.24
N ILE A 91 19.67 6.07 7.24
CA ILE A 91 20.54 6.38 8.38
C ILE A 91 21.99 6.61 7.91
N TYR A 92 22.49 5.72 7.04
CA TYR A 92 23.82 5.84 6.45
C TYR A 92 24.00 7.18 5.73
N TRP A 93 23.02 7.57 4.91
CA TRP A 93 23.05 8.88 4.24
C TRP A 93 23.07 10.04 5.23
N ILE A 94 22.26 10.02 6.31
CA ILE A 94 22.22 11.07 7.34
C ILE A 94 23.60 11.21 8.00
N VAL A 95 24.22 10.08 8.36
CA VAL A 95 25.55 10.07 9.04
C VAL A 95 26.63 10.67 8.14
N ILE A 96 26.65 10.28 6.85
CA ILE A 96 27.69 10.77 5.93
C ILE A 96 27.47 12.25 5.58
N ARG A 97 26.22 12.69 5.45
CA ARG A 97 25.91 14.09 5.14
C ARG A 97 26.39 15.05 6.22
N CYS A 98 26.52 14.62 7.47
CA CYS A 98 27.12 15.44 8.56
C CYS A 98 28.58 15.81 8.30
N GLY A 99 29.31 15.03 7.45
CA GLY A 99 30.73 15.26 7.16
C GLY A 99 31.05 15.65 5.70
N SER A 100 30.12 15.49 4.76
CA SER A 100 30.38 15.67 3.33
C SER A 100 29.12 16.17 2.59
N ARG A 101 29.34 16.94 1.51
CA ARG A 101 28.25 17.29 0.59
C ARG A 101 27.94 16.12 -0.33
N ILE A 102 27.01 15.27 0.05
CA ILE A 102 26.53 14.15 -0.76
C ILE A 102 25.16 14.47 -1.33
N ASP A 103 24.89 14.03 -2.55
CA ASP A 103 23.60 14.15 -3.20
C ASP A 103 22.51 13.34 -2.48
N GLY A 104 21.25 13.59 -2.80
CA GLY A 104 20.10 12.96 -2.15
C GLY A 104 19.78 11.53 -2.62
N THR A 105 20.56 10.95 -3.54
CA THR A 105 20.23 9.67 -4.21
C THR A 105 19.98 8.54 -3.22
N LEU A 106 20.89 8.37 -2.25
CA LEU A 106 20.74 7.33 -1.23
C LEU A 106 19.52 7.58 -0.32
N LEU A 107 19.24 8.84 0.01
CA LEU A 107 18.06 9.16 0.82
C LEU A 107 16.77 8.81 0.07
N TYR A 108 16.67 9.19 -1.21
CA TYR A 108 15.49 8.88 -2.01
C TYR A 108 15.30 7.38 -2.22
N LEU A 109 16.40 6.63 -2.40
CA LEU A 109 16.37 5.16 -2.45
C LEU A 109 15.89 4.56 -1.12
N GLY A 110 16.40 5.07 0.00
CA GLY A 110 15.99 4.63 1.34
C GLY A 110 14.51 4.89 1.60
N ILE A 111 14.02 6.09 1.30
CA ILE A 111 12.60 6.45 1.45
C ILE A 111 11.73 5.57 0.52
N PHE A 112 12.12 5.39 -0.74
CA PHE A 112 11.41 4.53 -1.68
C PHE A 112 11.30 3.09 -1.15
N SER A 113 12.41 2.54 -0.64
CA SER A 113 12.44 1.18 -0.07
C SER A 113 11.55 1.06 1.17
N ILE A 114 11.55 2.04 2.07
CA ILE A 114 10.67 2.05 3.26
C ILE A 114 9.21 2.08 2.83
N LEU A 115 8.84 2.97 1.90
CA LEU A 115 7.47 3.08 1.42
C LEU A 115 7.01 1.80 0.71
N LEU A 116 7.85 1.25 -0.18
CA LEU A 116 7.57 0.01 -0.90
C LEU A 116 7.39 -1.17 0.06
N GLY A 117 8.32 -1.33 1.00
CA GLY A 117 8.25 -2.40 1.98
C GLY A 117 7.03 -2.25 2.91
N THR A 118 6.69 -1.04 3.34
CA THR A 118 5.52 -0.78 4.18
C THR A 118 4.23 -1.08 3.45
N TRP A 119 4.09 -0.63 2.21
CA TRP A 119 2.94 -0.95 1.38
C TRP A 119 2.83 -2.46 1.16
N SER A 120 3.91 -3.11 0.73
CA SER A 120 3.95 -4.55 0.48
C SER A 120 3.66 -5.38 1.73
N ALA A 121 4.20 -5.01 2.90
CA ALA A 121 3.90 -5.69 4.17
C ALA A 121 2.41 -5.59 4.52
N ASN A 122 1.82 -4.43 4.32
CA ASN A 122 0.42 -4.17 4.64
C ASN A 122 -0.57 -4.92 3.72
N GLU A 123 -0.17 -5.25 2.48
CA GLU A 123 -0.94 -6.09 1.55
C GLU A 123 -0.91 -7.58 1.91
N THR A 124 -0.11 -7.99 2.91
CA THR A 124 -0.04 -9.40 3.30
C THR A 124 -1.13 -9.78 4.30
N ASP A 125 -1.60 -11.04 4.22
CA ASP A 125 -2.54 -11.60 5.20
C ASP A 125 -1.98 -11.60 6.64
N VAL A 126 -0.66 -11.60 6.81
CA VAL A 126 0.00 -11.53 8.12
C VAL A 126 -0.31 -10.21 8.82
N ALA A 127 -0.20 -9.09 8.10
CA ALA A 127 -0.51 -7.77 8.65
C ALA A 127 -1.97 -7.69 9.13
N THR A 128 -2.90 -8.23 8.34
CA THR A 128 -4.32 -8.23 8.69
C THR A 128 -4.68 -9.13 9.87
N LEU A 129 -3.88 -10.17 10.14
CA LEU A 129 -4.05 -11.05 11.30
C LEU A 129 -3.42 -10.47 12.58
N LEU A 130 -2.32 -9.73 12.45
CA LEU A 130 -1.56 -9.21 13.60
C LEU A 130 -2.06 -7.83 14.05
N LEU A 131 -2.48 -6.98 13.11
CA LEU A 131 -2.86 -5.61 13.40
C LEU A 131 -4.36 -5.50 13.66
N THR A 132 -4.70 -5.02 14.85
CA THR A 132 -6.10 -4.88 15.29
C THR A 132 -6.77 -3.67 14.64
N ASN A 133 -6.02 -2.60 14.36
CA ASN A 133 -6.54 -1.38 13.73
C ASN A 133 -6.57 -1.51 12.20
N ARG A 134 -7.64 -2.10 11.70
CA ARG A 134 -7.84 -2.43 10.29
C ARG A 134 -8.00 -1.21 9.40
N GLN A 135 -8.69 -0.19 9.89
CA GLN A 135 -8.87 1.08 9.17
C GLN A 135 -7.52 1.82 9.04
N GLY A 136 -6.73 1.85 10.12
CA GLY A 136 -5.39 2.42 10.11
C GLY A 136 -4.45 1.72 9.12
N CYS A 137 -4.53 0.40 8.97
CA CYS A 137 -3.76 -0.35 7.99
C CYS A 137 -4.17 0.03 6.55
N SER A 138 -5.46 0.13 6.27
CA SER A 138 -5.95 0.56 4.95
C SER A 138 -5.50 1.98 4.63
N TYR A 139 -5.57 2.90 5.59
CA TYR A 139 -5.07 4.26 5.43
C TYR A 139 -3.57 4.29 5.14
N LEU A 140 -2.78 3.53 5.92
CA LEU A 140 -1.33 3.44 5.72
C LEU A 140 -0.99 2.89 4.32
N ALA A 141 -1.73 1.89 3.83
CA ALA A 141 -1.56 1.37 2.47
C ALA A 141 -1.80 2.45 1.41
N PHE A 142 -2.88 3.22 1.53
CA PHE A 142 -3.17 4.31 0.60
C PHE A 142 -2.12 5.42 0.66
N ALA A 143 -1.75 5.86 1.86
CA ALA A 143 -0.75 6.92 2.03
C ALA A 143 0.60 6.53 1.45
N THR A 144 1.06 5.31 1.73
CA THR A 144 2.33 4.81 1.17
C THR A 144 2.27 4.62 -0.33
N LEU A 145 1.16 4.11 -0.90
CA LEU A 145 0.96 3.97 -2.34
C LEU A 145 1.01 5.33 -3.06
N MET A 146 0.42 6.37 -2.47
CA MET A 146 0.43 7.72 -3.04
C MET A 146 1.82 8.37 -3.04
N LEU A 147 2.63 8.10 -2.00
CA LEU A 147 3.98 8.66 -1.87
C LEU A 147 5.04 7.91 -2.68
N LEU A 148 4.80 6.63 -2.95
CA LEU A 148 5.75 5.74 -3.60
C LEU A 148 6.22 6.23 -4.98
N PRO A 149 5.35 6.70 -5.90
CA PRO A 149 5.78 7.17 -7.22
C PRO A 149 6.68 8.40 -7.15
N MET A 150 6.39 9.32 -6.23
CA MET A 150 7.19 10.53 -6.03
C MET A 150 8.61 10.18 -5.57
N SER A 151 8.75 9.27 -4.60
CA SER A 151 10.05 8.83 -4.11
C SER A 151 10.86 8.11 -5.20
N CYS A 152 10.19 7.30 -6.03
CA CYS A 152 10.80 6.62 -7.17
C CYS A 152 11.35 7.63 -8.21
N ILE A 153 10.56 8.61 -8.61
CA ILE A 153 11.00 9.65 -9.56
C ILE A 153 12.19 10.44 -9.01
N LEU A 154 12.14 10.86 -7.74
CA LEU A 154 13.23 11.60 -7.11
C LEU A 154 14.51 10.77 -7.06
N PHE A 155 14.40 9.46 -6.78
CA PHE A 155 15.53 8.56 -6.82
C PHE A 155 16.10 8.46 -8.24
N VAL A 156 15.30 8.14 -9.25
CA VAL A 156 15.77 7.96 -10.64
C VAL A 156 16.36 9.27 -11.18
N LYS A 157 15.72 10.41 -10.91
CA LYS A 157 16.23 11.72 -11.30
C LYS A 157 17.61 11.99 -10.72
N SER A 158 17.78 11.73 -9.43
CA SER A 158 19.05 11.93 -8.73
C SER A 158 20.12 10.95 -9.24
N PHE A 159 19.77 9.68 -9.40
CA PHE A 159 20.65 8.62 -9.90
C PHE A 159 21.14 8.88 -11.32
N LEU A 160 20.29 9.40 -12.20
CA LEU A 160 20.65 9.72 -13.59
C LEU A 160 21.23 11.13 -13.75
N GLU A 161 21.44 11.87 -12.66
CA GLU A 161 21.97 13.25 -12.65
C GLU A 161 21.21 14.20 -13.60
N ILE A 162 19.87 14.08 -13.62
CA ILE A 162 19.03 14.92 -14.46
C ILE A 162 18.89 16.28 -13.81
N ARG A 163 19.51 17.30 -14.42
CA ARG A 163 19.38 18.69 -13.99
C ARG A 163 18.13 19.32 -14.58
N ASP A 164 17.54 20.26 -13.85
CA ASP A 164 16.46 21.18 -14.28
C ASP A 164 15.36 20.60 -15.18
N ASP A 165 14.67 19.60 -14.68
CA ASP A 165 13.50 19.05 -15.33
C ASP A 165 12.22 19.69 -14.75
N TRP A 166 11.68 20.68 -15.47
CA TRP A 166 10.46 21.37 -15.10
C TRP A 166 9.25 20.42 -15.07
N PHE A 167 9.23 19.44 -15.99
CA PHE A 167 8.14 18.46 -16.08
C PHE A 167 8.12 17.54 -14.85
N CYS A 168 9.28 17.07 -14.39
CA CYS A 168 9.40 16.33 -13.14
C CYS A 168 8.87 17.14 -11.96
N ARG A 169 9.18 18.44 -11.89
CA ARG A 169 8.66 19.32 -10.83
C ARG A 169 7.14 19.44 -10.88
N ILE A 170 6.55 19.59 -12.06
CA ILE A 170 5.10 19.65 -12.20
C ILE A 170 4.45 18.35 -11.74
N ILE A 171 4.95 17.20 -12.19
CA ILE A 171 4.39 15.90 -11.79
C ILE A 171 4.50 15.70 -10.28
N CYS A 172 5.66 15.99 -9.67
CA CYS A 172 5.83 15.86 -8.22
C CYS A 172 4.90 16.79 -7.44
N ASN A 173 4.76 18.05 -7.88
CA ASN A 173 3.85 19.01 -7.25
C ASN A 173 2.38 18.61 -7.43
N ALA A 174 2.01 18.10 -8.62
CA ALA A 174 0.66 17.58 -8.87
C ALA A 174 0.35 16.36 -7.97
N ASN A 175 1.32 15.46 -7.80
CA ASN A 175 1.19 14.33 -6.88
C ASN A 175 1.03 14.80 -5.43
N LEU A 176 1.85 15.74 -4.98
CA LEU A 176 1.75 16.30 -3.63
C LEU A 176 0.41 17.01 -3.41
N ALA A 177 -0.03 17.81 -4.39
CA ALA A 177 -1.34 18.47 -4.34
C ALA A 177 -2.49 17.44 -4.29
N LEU A 178 -2.40 16.36 -5.07
CA LEU A 178 -3.39 15.27 -5.04
C LEU A 178 -3.41 14.59 -3.68
N ILE A 179 -2.24 14.30 -3.08
CA ILE A 179 -2.14 13.71 -1.74
C ILE A 179 -2.83 14.61 -0.72
N VAL A 180 -2.50 15.89 -0.68
CA VAL A 180 -3.08 16.85 0.27
C VAL A 180 -4.60 16.95 0.06
N LEU A 181 -5.04 17.11 -1.19
CA LEU A 181 -6.44 17.23 -1.54
C LEU A 181 -7.24 15.98 -1.12
N THR A 182 -6.75 14.80 -1.45
CA THR A 182 -7.43 13.53 -1.11
C THR A 182 -7.50 13.32 0.40
N HIS A 183 -6.47 13.71 1.16
CA HIS A 183 -6.51 13.64 2.62
C HIS A 183 -7.54 14.60 3.22
N ILE A 184 -7.60 15.84 2.72
CA ILE A 184 -8.61 16.82 3.17
C ILE A 184 -10.01 16.33 2.83
N LEU A 185 -10.25 15.88 1.60
CA LEU A 185 -11.56 15.38 1.16
C LEU A 185 -12.01 14.14 1.94
N ASN A 186 -11.08 13.26 2.29
CA ASN A 186 -11.39 12.10 3.11
C ASN A 186 -11.64 12.48 4.57
N ALA A 187 -10.88 13.42 5.14
CA ALA A 187 -11.07 13.90 6.51
C ALA A 187 -12.39 14.68 6.69
N THR A 188 -12.87 15.32 5.62
CA THR A 188 -14.19 16.00 5.60
C THR A 188 -15.33 15.08 5.22
N GLU A 189 -15.09 13.79 5.02
CA GLU A 189 -16.09 12.78 4.60
C GLU A 189 -16.79 13.09 3.26
N ILE A 190 -16.30 14.07 2.49
CA ILE A 190 -16.86 14.45 1.18
C ILE A 190 -16.52 13.41 0.13
N TYR A 191 -15.28 12.88 0.17
CA TYR A 191 -14.80 11.97 -0.85
C TYR A 191 -13.81 10.96 -0.27
N GLU A 192 -14.15 9.68 -0.32
CA GLU A 192 -13.33 8.60 0.25
C GLU A 192 -12.05 8.34 -0.56
N PHE A 193 -10.96 7.95 0.09
CA PHE A 193 -9.70 7.56 -0.55
C PHE A 193 -9.87 6.55 -1.67
N ARG A 194 -10.72 5.55 -1.48
CA ARG A 194 -10.97 4.53 -2.47
C ARG A 194 -11.45 5.11 -3.80
N ARG A 195 -12.29 6.11 -3.76
CA ARG A 195 -12.80 6.76 -4.97
C ARG A 195 -11.74 7.60 -5.68
N SER A 196 -10.71 8.07 -4.96
CA SER A 196 -9.59 8.84 -5.53
C SER A 196 -8.49 7.95 -6.14
N LEU A 197 -8.54 6.63 -5.93
CA LEU A 197 -7.53 5.68 -6.43
C LEU A 197 -7.29 5.78 -7.93
N TRP A 198 -8.32 6.00 -8.74
CA TRP A 198 -8.16 6.12 -10.19
C TRP A 198 -7.27 7.31 -10.59
N MET A 199 -7.36 8.44 -9.86
CA MET A 199 -6.49 9.60 -10.07
C MET A 199 -5.04 9.27 -9.72
N THR A 200 -4.85 8.56 -8.61
CA THR A 200 -3.53 8.08 -8.19
C THR A 200 -2.93 7.12 -9.22
N HIS A 201 -3.71 6.16 -9.73
CA HIS A 201 -3.25 5.24 -10.76
C HIS A 201 -2.93 5.96 -12.08
N ALA A 202 -3.73 6.93 -12.50
CA ALA A 202 -3.45 7.74 -13.68
C ALA A 202 -2.12 8.49 -13.54
N LEU A 203 -1.86 9.09 -12.37
CA LEU A 203 -0.58 9.74 -12.07
C LEU A 203 0.59 8.74 -12.07
N ILE A 204 0.41 7.56 -11.48
CA ILE A 204 1.44 6.50 -11.48
C ILE A 204 1.80 6.11 -12.92
N ILE A 205 0.80 5.90 -13.79
CA ILE A 205 1.03 5.57 -15.20
C ILE A 205 1.80 6.71 -15.89
N LEU A 206 1.39 7.96 -15.68
CA LEU A 206 2.09 9.13 -16.24
C LEU A 206 3.55 9.18 -15.77
N MET A 207 3.80 8.92 -14.49
CA MET A 207 5.15 8.87 -13.92
C MET A 207 6.01 7.75 -14.52
N ILE A 208 5.43 6.57 -14.72
CA ILE A 208 6.13 5.43 -15.36
C ILE A 208 6.48 5.78 -16.81
N LEU A 209 5.53 6.32 -17.57
CA LEU A 209 5.78 6.75 -18.96
C LEU A 209 6.88 7.81 -19.03
N TYR A 210 6.84 8.80 -18.14
CA TYR A 210 7.90 9.81 -18.05
C TYR A 210 9.26 9.17 -17.77
N LEU A 211 9.37 8.26 -16.78
CA LEU A 211 10.62 7.58 -16.46
C LEU A 211 11.15 6.76 -17.64
N LEU A 212 10.28 6.07 -18.37
CA LEU A 212 10.66 5.32 -19.58
C LEU A 212 11.25 6.25 -20.64
N VAL A 213 10.59 7.37 -20.92
CA VAL A 213 11.10 8.37 -21.89
C VAL A 213 12.46 8.91 -21.47
N VAL A 214 12.64 9.24 -20.20
CA VAL A 214 13.90 9.75 -19.65
C VAL A 214 15.02 8.72 -19.78
N ILE A 215 14.77 7.47 -19.37
CA ILE A 215 15.76 6.38 -19.45
C ILE A 215 16.14 6.11 -20.91
N CYS A 216 15.16 5.96 -21.81
CA CYS A 216 15.41 5.73 -23.23
C CYS A 216 16.19 6.89 -23.86
N SER A 217 15.88 8.14 -23.53
CA SER A 217 16.58 9.31 -24.03
C SER A 217 18.03 9.35 -23.57
N LYS A 218 18.32 8.97 -22.33
CA LYS A 218 19.69 8.88 -21.79
C LYS A 218 20.50 7.78 -22.47
N ILE A 219 19.90 6.60 -22.69
CA ILE A 219 20.55 5.50 -23.39
C ILE A 219 20.87 5.89 -24.83
N ALA A 220 19.91 6.47 -25.56
CA ALA A 220 20.11 6.91 -26.94
C ALA A 220 21.23 7.96 -27.06
N ARG A 221 21.26 8.95 -26.16
CA ARG A 221 22.35 9.95 -26.16
C ARG A 221 23.72 9.32 -25.89
N ARG A 222 23.81 8.38 -24.96
CA ARG A 222 25.09 7.71 -24.65
C ARG A 222 25.61 6.84 -25.79
N GLN A 223 24.74 6.32 -26.65
CA GLN A 223 25.11 5.58 -27.86
C GLN A 223 25.59 6.49 -29.01
N LEU A 224 25.14 7.75 -29.02
CA LEU A 224 25.55 8.74 -30.01
C LEU A 224 26.91 9.38 -29.67
N ASP A 225 27.32 9.34 -28.41
CA ASP A 225 28.58 9.90 -27.90
C ASP A 225 29.76 8.87 -27.94
N GLN A 226 29.51 7.63 -28.39
CA GLN A 226 30.50 6.56 -28.65
C GLN A 226 30.76 6.41 -30.14
#